data_446292b420b8ec246566334178ab4a7b
#
_entry.id   446292b420b8ec246566334178ab4a7b
#
_cell.length_a   1.000
_cell.length_b   1.000
_cell.length_c   1.000
_cell.angle_alpha   90.00
_cell.angle_beta   90.00
_cell.angle_gamma   90.00
#
_symmetry.space_group_name_H-M   'P 1'
#
loop_
_entity.id
_entity.type
_entity.pdbx_description
1 polymer ?
#
loop_
_entity_poly.entity_id
_entity_poly.type
_entity_poly.pdbx_seq_one_letter_code
_entity_poly.pdbx_strand_id
1 'polypeptide(L)'
;MDDRDDCDNGLGVDFQMSFVDIAILDDVNYKVNHSLRYKTDSVSHYQKADESRRLGTGDCEDYAILKAQELKEAGVDVSLLTIAVCTTRRSDTNHAVLLVPSRRRVGIFKRRWEDTTVVLDNYND
;
A
#
# COMPACT_ATOMS: atom_id res chain seq x y z
N MET A 1 6.89 18.25 6.20
CA MET A 1 6.03 17.72 5.16
C MET A 1 6.32 16.26 4.95
N ASP A 2 5.29 15.46 4.91
CA ASP A 2 5.41 14.00 4.81
C ASP A 2 5.77 13.62 3.38
N ASP A 3 6.62 12.61 3.21
CA ASP A 3 6.97 12.09 1.89
C ASP A 3 5.74 11.63 1.09
N ARG A 4 4.65 11.31 1.79
CA ARG A 4 3.40 10.91 1.15
C ARG A 4 2.78 12.01 0.29
N ASP A 5 3.13 13.27 0.53
CA ASP A 5 2.62 14.37 -0.27
C ASP A 5 3.12 14.32 -1.72
N ASP A 6 4.24 13.63 -1.94
CA ASP A 6 4.82 13.47 -3.27
C ASP A 6 4.20 12.30 -4.03
N CYS A 7 3.34 11.54 -3.39
CA CYS A 7 2.63 10.42 -3.99
C CYS A 7 1.26 10.90 -4.45
N ASP A 8 1.22 11.50 -5.62
CA ASP A 8 -0.07 11.84 -6.20
C ASP A 8 -0.79 10.56 -6.56
N ASN A 9 -1.87 10.31 -5.87
CA ASN A 9 -2.59 9.07 -6.00
C ASN A 9 -3.53 9.03 -7.19
N GLY A 10 -3.89 10.16 -7.76
CA GLY A 10 -4.85 10.18 -8.85
C GLY A 10 -6.14 9.41 -8.54
N LEU A 11 -6.43 9.19 -7.27
CA LEU A 11 -7.66 8.51 -6.89
C LEU A 11 -8.82 9.36 -7.34
N GLY A 12 -9.43 8.96 -8.45
CA GLY A 12 -10.66 9.55 -8.89
C GLY A 12 -11.66 9.40 -7.76
N VAL A 13 -12.31 10.48 -7.40
CA VAL A 13 -13.29 10.42 -6.33
C VAL A 13 -14.55 9.80 -6.89
N ASP A 14 -14.76 8.54 -6.59
CA ASP A 14 -16.03 7.89 -6.82
C ASP A 14 -16.79 7.88 -5.51
N PHE A 15 -17.92 8.57 -5.46
CA PHE A 15 -18.73 8.66 -4.26
C PHE A 15 -19.36 7.33 -3.84
N GLN A 16 -19.38 6.38 -4.75
CA GLN A 16 -19.90 5.04 -4.45
C GLN A 16 -18.81 4.09 -4.00
N MET A 17 -17.59 4.59 -3.84
CA MET A 17 -16.45 3.79 -3.45
C MET A 17 -16.65 3.19 -2.07
N SER A 18 -16.43 1.89 -1.97
CA SER A 18 -16.37 1.20 -0.69
C SER A 18 -15.05 1.51 0.00
N PHE A 19 -15.04 1.39 1.31
CA PHE A 19 -13.85 1.62 2.11
C PHE A 19 -13.39 0.30 2.71
N VAL A 20 -12.08 0.15 2.82
CA VAL A 20 -11.49 -1.04 3.41
C VAL A 20 -11.25 -0.80 4.89
N ASP A 21 -11.55 -1.80 5.71
CA ASP A 21 -11.30 -1.73 7.14
C ASP A 21 -9.79 -1.57 7.40
N ILE A 22 -9.45 -0.57 8.21
CA ILE A 22 -8.06 -0.27 8.51
C ILE A 22 -7.34 -1.44 9.18
N ALA A 23 -8.05 -2.26 9.95
CA ALA A 23 -7.46 -3.43 10.59
C ALA A 23 -6.95 -4.45 9.56
N ILE A 24 -7.69 -4.64 8.47
CA ILE A 24 -7.27 -5.52 7.38
C ILE A 24 -6.02 -4.97 6.70
N LEU A 25 -5.98 -3.65 6.50
CA LEU A 25 -4.83 -3.00 5.87
C LEU A 25 -3.59 -3.13 6.73
N ASP A 26 -3.71 -2.90 8.03
CA ASP A 26 -2.58 -3.03 8.96
C ASP A 26 -2.07 -4.46 9.00
N ASP A 27 -2.95 -5.45 9.04
CA ASP A 27 -2.57 -6.85 9.06
C ASP A 27 -1.81 -7.26 7.79
N VAL A 28 -2.31 -6.86 6.63
CA VAL A 28 -1.66 -7.18 5.35
C VAL A 28 -0.31 -6.47 5.25
N ASN A 29 -0.26 -5.20 5.63
CA ASN A 29 0.99 -4.45 5.59
C ASN A 29 2.06 -5.09 6.46
N TYR A 30 1.72 -5.42 7.70
CA TYR A 30 2.62 -6.09 8.62
C TYR A 30 3.06 -7.45 8.08
N LYS A 31 2.09 -8.27 7.66
CA LYS A 31 2.36 -9.62 7.17
C LYS A 31 3.33 -9.61 6.00
N VAL A 32 3.08 -8.78 5.00
CA VAL A 32 3.94 -8.73 3.81
C VAL A 32 5.30 -8.14 4.16
N ASN A 33 5.34 -7.06 4.94
CA ASN A 33 6.61 -6.44 5.32
C ASN A 33 7.52 -7.40 6.08
N HIS A 34 6.94 -8.33 6.84
CA HIS A 34 7.70 -9.32 7.61
C HIS A 34 7.88 -10.66 6.89
N SER A 35 7.22 -10.86 5.75
CA SER A 35 7.36 -12.08 4.97
C SER A 35 8.43 -11.99 3.88
N LEU A 36 8.75 -10.79 3.44
CA LEU A 36 9.75 -10.56 2.42
C LEU A 36 10.99 -9.94 3.01
N ARG A 37 12.13 -10.25 2.41
CA ARG A 37 13.39 -9.56 2.65
C ARG A 37 13.62 -8.58 1.51
N TYR A 38 13.95 -7.34 1.85
CA TYR A 38 14.17 -6.33 0.83
C TYR A 38 15.43 -6.67 0.03
N LYS A 39 15.30 -6.64 -1.28
CA LYS A 39 16.41 -6.85 -2.20
C LYS A 39 16.23 -5.95 -3.41
N THR A 40 17.23 -5.09 -3.62
CA THR A 40 17.25 -4.22 -4.78
C THR A 40 17.74 -5.01 -5.99
N ASP A 41 16.98 -4.96 -7.07
CA ASP A 41 17.41 -5.55 -8.33
C ASP A 41 18.21 -4.53 -9.14
N SER A 42 19.28 -5.00 -9.74
CA SER A 42 20.09 -4.19 -10.65
C SER A 42 19.40 -3.98 -12.00
N VAL A 43 18.40 -4.79 -12.30
CA VAL A 43 17.61 -4.70 -13.52
C VAL A 43 16.15 -4.48 -13.10
N SER A 44 15.50 -3.52 -13.73
CA SER A 44 14.10 -3.24 -13.47
C SER A 44 13.26 -4.46 -13.83
N HIS A 45 12.73 -5.14 -12.82
CA HIS A 45 11.94 -6.35 -12.98
C HIS A 45 10.82 -6.36 -11.95
N TYR A 46 9.61 -6.45 -12.44
CA TYR A 46 8.42 -6.54 -11.58
C TYR A 46 8.09 -8.00 -11.34
N GLN A 47 8.22 -8.44 -10.11
CA GLN A 47 7.84 -9.79 -9.73
C GLN A 47 6.33 -9.87 -9.58
N LYS A 48 5.75 -10.95 -10.06
CA LYS A 48 4.36 -11.27 -9.73
C LYS A 48 4.29 -11.70 -8.27
N ALA A 49 3.11 -11.56 -7.66
CA ALA A 49 2.92 -11.88 -6.25
C ALA A 49 3.38 -13.31 -5.91
N ASP A 50 3.05 -14.28 -6.74
CA ASP A 50 3.45 -15.68 -6.52
C ASP A 50 4.96 -15.85 -6.57
N GLU A 51 5.63 -15.10 -7.44
CA GLU A 51 7.09 -15.13 -7.52
C GLU A 51 7.71 -14.56 -6.25
N SER A 52 7.19 -13.44 -5.75
CA SER A 52 7.66 -12.85 -4.49
C SER A 52 7.45 -13.80 -3.31
N ARG A 53 6.30 -14.47 -3.25
CA ARG A 53 6.03 -15.47 -2.21
C ARG A 53 7.03 -16.63 -2.26
N ARG A 54 7.34 -17.09 -3.46
CA ARG A 54 8.27 -18.19 -3.66
C ARG A 54 9.70 -17.81 -3.33
N LEU A 55 10.14 -16.63 -3.73
CA LEU A 55 11.50 -16.17 -3.52
C LEU A 55 11.72 -15.63 -2.10
N GLY A 56 10.70 -15.06 -1.48
CA GLY A 56 10.80 -14.45 -0.17
C GLY A 56 11.60 -13.14 -0.17
N THR A 57 11.80 -12.55 -1.35
CA THR A 57 12.55 -11.29 -1.52
C THR A 57 11.86 -10.40 -2.54
N GLY A 58 12.10 -9.11 -2.47
CA GLY A 58 11.60 -8.15 -3.45
C GLY A 58 12.01 -6.73 -3.12
N ASP A 59 11.79 -5.83 -4.08
CA ASP A 59 11.96 -4.39 -3.88
C ASP A 59 10.62 -3.75 -3.50
N CYS A 60 10.58 -2.41 -3.42
CA CYS A 60 9.35 -1.72 -2.97
C CYS A 60 8.14 -2.02 -3.85
N GLU A 61 8.33 -2.16 -5.15
CA GLU A 61 7.25 -2.48 -6.08
C GLU A 61 6.71 -3.89 -5.86
N ASP A 62 7.59 -4.84 -5.60
CA ASP A 62 7.21 -6.21 -5.32
C ASP A 62 6.41 -6.32 -4.02
N TYR A 63 6.79 -5.55 -3.00
CA TYR A 63 6.02 -5.44 -1.75
C TYR A 63 4.61 -4.92 -2.04
N ALA A 64 4.50 -3.84 -2.82
CA ALA A 64 3.21 -3.24 -3.14
C ALA A 64 2.32 -4.20 -3.93
N ILE A 65 2.88 -4.91 -4.90
CA ILE A 65 2.15 -5.88 -5.72
C ILE A 65 1.64 -7.04 -4.84
N LEU A 66 2.48 -7.55 -3.94
CA LEU A 66 2.07 -8.64 -3.07
C LEU A 66 0.99 -8.19 -2.08
N LYS A 67 1.09 -6.98 -1.55
CA LYS A 67 0.04 -6.44 -0.67
C LYS A 67 -1.29 -6.32 -1.41
N ALA A 68 -1.26 -5.83 -2.66
CA ALA A 68 -2.46 -5.74 -3.48
C ALA A 68 -3.08 -7.13 -3.71
N GLN A 69 -2.27 -8.13 -3.99
CA GLN A 69 -2.74 -9.50 -4.19
C GLN A 69 -3.34 -10.09 -2.91
N GLU A 70 -2.71 -9.87 -1.76
CA GLU A 70 -3.23 -10.33 -0.47
C GLU A 70 -4.59 -9.68 -0.17
N LEU A 71 -4.75 -8.40 -0.46
CA LEU A 71 -6.01 -7.70 -0.26
C LEU A 71 -7.08 -8.22 -1.21
N LYS A 72 -6.73 -8.49 -2.46
CA LYS A 72 -7.64 -9.08 -3.42
C LYS A 72 -8.12 -10.45 -2.94
N GLU A 73 -7.23 -11.27 -2.43
CA GLU A 73 -7.57 -12.59 -1.89
C GLU A 73 -8.44 -12.49 -0.64
N ALA A 74 -8.32 -11.40 0.11
CA ALA A 74 -9.16 -11.12 1.26
C ALA A 74 -10.55 -10.57 0.89
N GLY A 75 -10.82 -10.39 -0.40
CA GLY A 75 -12.10 -9.93 -0.88
C GLY A 75 -12.19 -8.43 -1.19
N VAL A 76 -11.08 -7.72 -1.16
CA VAL A 76 -11.07 -6.29 -1.49
C VAL A 76 -11.16 -6.12 -3.00
N ASP A 77 -12.02 -5.20 -3.45
CA ASP A 77 -12.18 -4.88 -4.85
C ASP A 77 -10.89 -4.23 -5.38
N VAL A 78 -10.34 -4.78 -6.46
CA VAL A 78 -9.09 -4.28 -7.04
C VAL A 78 -9.20 -2.84 -7.53
N SER A 79 -10.39 -2.36 -7.82
CA SER A 79 -10.60 -0.96 -8.22
C SER A 79 -10.24 0.03 -7.11
N LEU A 80 -10.18 -0.42 -5.86
CA LEU A 80 -9.80 0.39 -4.72
C LEU A 80 -8.28 0.43 -4.49
N LEU A 81 -7.52 -0.37 -5.20
CA LEU A 81 -6.09 -0.55 -4.97
C LEU A 81 -5.30 0.25 -6.00
N THR A 82 -4.44 1.14 -5.55
CA THR A 82 -3.61 1.97 -6.43
C THR A 82 -2.16 1.85 -6.01
N ILE A 83 -1.31 1.42 -6.93
CA ILE A 83 0.14 1.44 -6.71
C ILE A 83 0.64 2.79 -7.19
N ALA A 84 1.24 3.57 -6.29
CA ALA A 84 1.78 4.87 -6.59
C ALA A 84 3.30 4.83 -6.53
N VAL A 85 3.93 5.41 -7.55
CA VAL A 85 5.38 5.57 -7.57
C VAL A 85 5.69 7.02 -7.22
N CYS A 86 6.49 7.21 -6.18
CA CYS A 86 6.80 8.53 -5.65
C CYS A 86 8.30 8.76 -5.66
N THR A 87 8.68 10.04 -5.78
CA THR A 87 10.05 10.46 -5.54
C THR A 87 10.10 11.03 -4.13
N THR A 88 10.97 10.49 -3.29
CA THR A 88 11.11 11.02 -1.93
C THR A 88 12.03 12.23 -1.94
N ARG A 89 11.81 13.12 -0.97
CA ARG A 89 12.64 14.33 -0.85
C ARG A 89 14.07 14.04 -0.38
N ARG A 90 14.27 12.86 0.19
CA ARG A 90 15.54 12.44 0.77
C ARG A 90 16.39 11.65 -0.20
N SER A 91 15.80 11.24 -1.31
CA SER A 91 16.45 10.35 -2.25
C SER A 91 15.93 10.63 -3.65
N ASP A 92 16.82 10.54 -4.63
CA ASP A 92 16.44 10.65 -6.04
C ASP A 92 15.84 9.34 -6.58
N THR A 93 15.79 8.30 -5.75
CA THR A 93 15.22 7.02 -6.15
C THR A 93 13.70 7.04 -6.05
N ASN A 94 13.05 6.41 -7.02
CA ASN A 94 11.62 6.21 -6.98
C ASN A 94 11.26 5.18 -5.91
N HIS A 95 10.11 5.40 -5.28
CA HIS A 95 9.59 4.52 -4.24
C HIS A 95 8.15 4.18 -4.56
N ALA A 96 7.80 2.90 -4.48
CA ALA A 96 6.43 2.45 -4.74
C ALA A 96 5.72 2.11 -3.44
N VAL A 97 4.46 2.54 -3.35
CA VAL A 97 3.59 2.25 -2.21
C VAL A 97 2.21 1.86 -2.73
N LEU A 98 1.43 1.21 -1.88
CA LEU A 98 0.04 0.89 -2.18
C LEU A 98 -0.87 1.87 -1.44
N LEU A 99 -1.79 2.48 -2.15
CA LEU A 99 -2.77 3.41 -1.61
C LEU A 99 -4.14 2.73 -1.58
N VAL A 100 -4.82 2.81 -0.44
CA VAL A 100 -6.13 2.19 -0.26
C VAL A 100 -7.04 3.15 0.49
N PRO A 101 -8.26 3.42 -0.02
CA PRO A 101 -9.22 4.24 0.70
C PRO A 101 -9.72 3.50 1.93
N SER A 102 -9.81 4.21 3.04
CA SER A 102 -10.25 3.67 4.31
C SER A 102 -11.02 4.70 5.10
N ARG A 103 -11.56 4.29 6.23
CA ARG A 103 -12.23 5.15 7.19
C ARG A 103 -11.67 4.90 8.56
N ARG A 104 -11.63 5.95 9.36
CA ARG A 104 -11.26 5.85 10.76
C ARG A 104 -12.25 6.62 11.62
N ARG A 105 -12.40 6.19 12.85
CA ARG A 105 -13.22 6.90 13.80
C ARG A 105 -12.44 8.03 14.44
N VAL A 106 -13.05 9.20 14.51
CA VAL A 106 -12.43 10.40 15.06
C VAL A 106 -13.37 11.08 16.04
N GLY A 107 -12.84 12.03 16.79
CA GLY A 107 -13.58 12.77 17.78
C GLY A 107 -13.37 12.24 19.19
N ILE A 108 -13.88 12.96 20.20
CA ILE A 108 -13.65 12.67 21.62
C ILE A 108 -14.14 11.27 21.99
N PHE A 109 -15.29 10.86 21.46
CA PHE A 109 -15.87 9.54 21.72
C PHE A 109 -15.79 8.62 20.51
N LYS A 110 -15.00 8.99 19.50
CA LYS A 110 -14.86 8.25 18.25
C LYS A 110 -16.20 7.95 17.59
N ARG A 111 -17.07 8.95 17.54
CA ARG A 111 -18.41 8.82 16.99
C ARG A 111 -18.54 9.21 15.53
N ARG A 112 -17.53 9.88 14.99
CA ARG A 112 -17.52 10.31 13.58
C ARG A 112 -16.59 9.43 12.78
N TRP A 113 -16.95 9.26 11.51
CA TRP A 113 -16.09 8.60 10.54
C TRP A 113 -15.40 9.67 9.70
N GLU A 114 -14.14 9.48 9.45
CA GLU A 114 -13.34 10.32 8.57
C GLU A 114 -12.75 9.46 7.46
N ASP A 115 -12.96 9.88 6.22
CA ASP A 115 -12.38 9.21 5.07
C ASP A 115 -10.89 9.52 5.02
N THR A 116 -10.09 8.51 4.74
CA THR A 116 -8.64 8.65 4.68
C THR A 116 -8.08 7.72 3.62
N THR A 117 -6.92 8.08 3.09
CA THR A 117 -6.14 7.18 2.23
C THR A 117 -5.01 6.59 3.06
N VAL A 118 -4.98 5.28 3.16
CA VAL A 118 -3.93 4.59 3.88
C VAL A 118 -2.80 4.26 2.92
N VAL A 119 -1.59 4.59 3.32
CA VAL A 119 -0.38 4.31 2.55
C VAL A 119 0.27 3.07 3.13
N LEU A 120 0.31 1.99 2.35
CA LEU A 120 0.99 0.75 2.75
C LEU A 120 2.40 0.77 2.18
N ASP A 121 3.35 0.97 3.07
CA ASP A 121 4.75 1.20 2.74
C ASP A 121 5.60 0.06 3.31
N ASN A 122 6.62 -0.37 2.59
CA ASN A 122 7.53 -1.41 3.09
C ASN A 122 8.48 -0.89 4.19
N TYR A 123 8.57 0.41 4.37
CA TYR A 123 9.36 1.01 5.43
C TYR A 123 8.61 1.10 6.76
N ASN A 124 7.30 1.05 6.75
CA ASN A 124 6.46 1.23 7.93
C ASN A 124 5.36 0.17 8.00
N ASP A 125 5.22 -0.40 9.15
CA ASP A 125 4.13 -1.33 9.42
C ASP A 125 2.83 -0.60 9.74
#